data_993f752b8dd0b46b4a033879726d6f6d
#
_entry.id   993f752b8dd0b46b4a033879726d6f6d
#
_cell.length_a   1.000
_cell.length_b   1.000
_cell.length_c   1.000
_cell.angle_alpha   90.00
_cell.angle_beta   90.00
_cell.angle_gamma   90.00
#
_symmetry.space_group_name_H-M   'P 1'
#
loop_
_entity.id
_entity.type
_entity.pdbx_description
1 polymer ?
#
loop_
_entity_poly.entity_id
_entity_poly.type
_entity_poly.pdbx_seq_one_letter_code
_entity_poly.pdbx_strand_id
1 'polypeptide(L)'
;MICIGSLXVNFARGDWQISRVYAVLGEGENALKYAKSSLHTCLDHGIGDFDLAFAYEAAARAFAVLGDANRLNQHLELAREAGEAIAEEDDRQHFLNELATIR
;
A
#
# COMPACT_ATOMS: atom_id res chain seq x y z
N MET A 1 -12.00 -11.27 -22.45
CA MET A 1 -10.70 -10.63 -22.67
C MET A 1 -10.30 -9.80 -21.46
N ILE A 2 -9.05 -9.93 -21.04
CA ILE A 2 -8.55 -9.19 -19.89
C ILE A 2 -7.88 -7.92 -20.40
N CYS A 3 -8.33 -6.77 -19.94
CA CYS A 3 -7.67 -5.53 -20.31
C CYS A 3 -6.43 -5.28 -19.45
N ILE A 4 -5.54 -4.45 -19.98
CA ILE A 4 -4.28 -4.18 -19.30
C ILE A 4 -4.51 -3.59 -17.92
N GLY A 5 -5.54 -2.74 -17.79
CA GLY A 5 -5.88 -2.15 -16.50
C GLY A 5 -6.20 -3.18 -15.44
N SER A 6 -6.91 -4.25 -15.81
CA SER A 6 -7.25 -5.31 -14.87
C SER A 6 -6.02 -6.08 -14.43
N LEU A 7 -5.09 -6.32 -15.36
CA LEU A 7 -3.83 -6.95 -14.98
C LEU A 7 -3.06 -6.09 -14.00
N UNK A 8 -2.96 -4.91 -14.12
CA UNK A 8 -2.33 -4.19 -13.39
C UNK A 8 -2.79 -4.18 -12.19
N VAL A 9 -4.06 -4.02 -12.07
CA VAL A 9 -4.66 -4.03 -10.74
C VAL A 9 -4.31 -5.30 -9.99
N ASN A 10 -4.40 -6.42 -10.66
CA ASN A 10 -4.09 -7.69 -10.02
C ASN A 10 -2.64 -7.76 -9.55
N PHE A 11 -1.71 -7.25 -10.35
CA PHE A 11 -0.30 -7.23 -9.93
C PHE A 11 -0.10 -6.30 -8.75
N ALA A 12 -0.70 -5.12 -8.79
CA ALA A 12 -0.54 -4.17 -7.70
C ALA A 12 -1.10 -4.76 -6.41
N ARG A 13 -2.27 -5.37 -6.50
CA ARG A 13 -2.91 -5.96 -5.32
C ARG A 13 -2.11 -7.12 -4.77
N GLY A 14 -1.62 -8.00 -5.64
CA GLY A 14 -0.78 -9.11 -5.20
C GLY A 14 0.47 -8.61 -4.50
N ASP A 15 1.09 -7.58 -5.06
CA ASP A 15 2.34 -7.06 -4.49
C ASP A 15 2.13 -6.46 -3.11
N TRP A 16 1.06 -5.65 -2.89
CA TRP A 16 0.93 -5.10 -1.55
C TRP A 16 0.52 -6.16 -0.53
N GLN A 17 -0.17 -7.21 -0.95
CA GLN A 17 -0.47 -8.32 -0.06
C GLN A 17 0.79 -9.09 0.31
N ILE A 18 1.67 -9.34 -0.65
CA ILE A 18 2.94 -10.00 -0.37
C ILE A 18 3.81 -9.15 0.55
N SER A 19 3.83 -7.84 0.30
CA SER A 19 4.54 -6.91 1.16
C SER A 19 4.09 -7.06 2.61
N ARG A 20 2.77 -7.15 2.81
CA ARG A 20 2.20 -7.25 4.14
C ARG A 20 2.68 -8.51 4.86
N VAL A 21 2.77 -9.63 4.13
CA VAL A 21 3.26 -10.87 4.71
C VAL A 21 4.70 -10.70 5.18
N TYR A 22 5.56 -10.11 4.34
CA TYR A 22 6.94 -9.88 4.75
C TYR A 22 7.04 -8.95 5.95
N ALA A 23 6.19 -7.94 6.02
CA ALA A 23 6.21 -7.03 7.17
C ALA A 23 5.85 -7.77 8.46
N VAL A 24 4.86 -8.65 8.40
CA VAL A 24 4.48 -9.47 9.57
C VAL A 24 5.65 -10.35 9.99
N LEU A 25 6.42 -10.85 9.03
CA LEU A 25 7.59 -11.69 9.32
C LEU A 25 8.80 -10.87 9.80
N GLY A 26 8.69 -9.55 9.83
CA GLY A 26 9.80 -8.69 10.25
C GLY A 26 10.85 -8.51 9.18
N GLU A 27 10.54 -8.82 7.93
CA GLU A 27 11.49 -8.72 6.81
C GLU A 27 11.23 -7.42 6.05
N GLY A 28 11.73 -6.31 6.60
CA GLY A 28 11.41 -5.00 6.11
C GLY A 28 11.90 -4.71 4.71
N GLU A 29 13.07 -5.22 4.32
CA GLU A 29 13.59 -4.96 2.99
C GLU A 29 12.76 -5.66 1.92
N ASN A 30 12.36 -6.90 2.17
CA ASN A 30 11.48 -7.59 1.25
C ASN A 30 10.10 -6.95 1.21
N ALA A 31 9.60 -6.54 2.38
CA ALA A 31 8.32 -5.84 2.41
C ALA A 31 8.37 -4.57 1.57
N LEU A 32 9.45 -3.80 1.70
CA LEU A 32 9.57 -2.56 0.95
C LEU A 32 9.67 -2.81 -0.55
N LYS A 33 10.39 -3.86 -0.94
CA LYS A 33 10.52 -4.19 -2.36
C LYS A 33 9.15 -4.39 -3.00
N TYR A 34 8.28 -5.16 -2.35
CA TYR A 34 6.96 -5.42 -2.92
C TYR A 34 6.02 -4.24 -2.79
N ALA A 35 6.17 -3.43 -1.74
CA ALA A 35 5.38 -2.21 -1.63
C ALA A 35 5.73 -1.24 -2.75
N LYS A 36 7.02 -1.08 -3.03
CA LYS A 36 7.46 -0.19 -4.12
C LYS A 36 6.96 -0.69 -5.46
N SER A 37 7.01 -2.01 -5.68
CA SER A 37 6.50 -2.58 -6.91
C SER A 37 5.01 -2.27 -7.08
N SER A 38 4.25 -2.41 -6.02
CA SER A 38 2.82 -2.10 -6.05
C SER A 38 2.58 -0.63 -6.38
N LEU A 39 3.30 0.27 -5.68
CA LEU A 39 3.18 1.70 -5.94
C LEU A 39 3.52 2.05 -7.38
N HIS A 40 4.61 1.48 -7.87
CA HIS A 40 5.04 1.74 -9.23
C HIS A 40 3.97 1.34 -10.23
N THR A 41 3.39 0.17 -10.04
CA THR A 41 2.31 -0.29 -10.92
C THR A 41 1.11 0.64 -10.85
N CYS A 42 0.71 1.04 -9.63
CA CYS A 42 -0.42 1.94 -9.49
C CYS A 42 -0.18 3.27 -10.19
N LEU A 43 0.98 3.86 -9.97
CA LEU A 43 1.26 5.17 -10.53
C LEU A 43 1.44 5.12 -12.04
N ASP A 44 2.07 4.06 -12.55
CA ASP A 44 2.26 3.92 -13.99
C ASP A 44 0.95 3.72 -14.74
N HIS A 45 0.00 3.05 -14.12
CA HIS A 45 -1.23 2.67 -14.82
C HIS A 45 -2.46 3.44 -14.35
N GLY A 46 -2.26 4.47 -13.55
CA GLY A 46 -3.38 5.28 -13.09
C GLY A 46 -4.35 4.55 -12.18
N ILE A 47 -3.86 3.57 -11.43
CA ILE A 47 -4.70 2.82 -10.50
C ILE A 47 -4.80 3.61 -9.22
N GLY A 48 -5.99 4.06 -8.88
CA GLY A 48 -6.23 4.83 -7.67
C GLY A 48 -7.01 4.06 -6.63
N ASP A 49 -7.71 4.82 -5.81
CA ASP A 49 -8.68 4.29 -4.86
C ASP A 49 -8.01 3.27 -3.94
N PHE A 50 -8.66 2.13 -3.74
CA PHE A 50 -8.30 1.12 -2.76
C PHE A 50 -6.87 0.63 -2.90
N ASP A 51 -6.46 0.27 -4.13
CA ASP A 51 -5.15 -0.33 -4.31
C ASP A 51 -4.02 0.67 -4.15
N LEU A 52 -4.20 1.90 -4.59
CA LEU A 52 -3.19 2.93 -4.36
C LEU A 52 -3.03 3.19 -2.86
N ALA A 53 -4.15 3.29 -2.14
CA ALA A 53 -4.08 3.52 -0.71
C ALA A 53 -3.34 2.39 -0.01
N PHE A 54 -3.64 1.14 -0.35
CA PHE A 54 -2.95 0.02 0.30
C PHE A 54 -1.50 -0.11 -0.14
N ALA A 55 -1.13 0.35 -1.34
CA ALA A 55 0.28 0.37 -1.73
C ALA A 55 1.06 1.35 -0.85
N TYR A 56 0.51 2.55 -0.60
CA TYR A 56 1.16 3.49 0.32
C TYR A 56 1.21 2.93 1.74
N GLU A 57 0.12 2.29 2.17
CA GLU A 57 0.09 1.71 3.51
C GLU A 57 1.15 0.62 3.66
N ALA A 58 1.31 -0.21 2.63
CA ALA A 58 2.33 -1.24 2.66
C ALA A 58 3.73 -0.65 2.78
N ALA A 59 3.99 0.45 2.04
CA ALA A 59 5.29 1.11 2.14
C ALA A 59 5.49 1.67 3.54
N ALA A 60 4.47 2.30 4.12
CA ALA A 60 4.59 2.83 5.48
C ALA A 60 4.91 1.71 6.46
N ARG A 61 4.22 0.60 6.33
CA ARG A 61 4.44 -0.54 7.23
C ARG A 61 5.86 -1.08 7.09
N ALA A 62 6.37 -1.15 5.86
CA ALA A 62 7.74 -1.59 5.64
C ALA A 62 8.74 -0.64 6.29
N PHE A 63 8.52 0.67 6.18
CA PHE A 63 9.41 1.62 6.82
C PHE A 63 9.34 1.53 8.33
N ALA A 64 8.18 1.21 8.90
CA ALA A 64 8.07 0.98 10.33
C ALA A 64 8.95 -0.20 10.75
N VAL A 65 8.90 -1.31 10.01
CA VAL A 65 9.72 -2.47 10.29
C VAL A 65 11.21 -2.13 10.20
N LEU A 66 11.56 -1.30 9.21
CA LEU A 66 12.96 -0.91 9.00
C LEU A 66 13.45 0.15 9.99
N GLY A 67 12.55 0.75 10.73
CA GLY A 67 12.94 1.78 11.69
C GLY A 67 13.24 3.13 11.06
N ASP A 68 12.75 3.40 9.87
CA ASP A 68 12.98 4.66 9.16
C ASP A 68 11.83 5.62 9.47
N ALA A 69 11.97 6.38 10.55
CA ALA A 69 10.88 7.21 11.04
C ALA A 69 10.48 8.31 10.05
N ASN A 70 11.46 8.89 9.37
CA ASN A 70 11.14 9.97 8.43
C ASN A 70 10.30 9.47 7.27
N ARG A 71 10.71 8.36 6.68
CA ARG A 71 9.96 7.82 5.57
C ARG A 71 8.63 7.21 6.00
N LEU A 72 8.60 6.64 7.20
CA LEU A 72 7.33 6.19 7.76
C LEU A 72 6.34 7.35 7.82
N ASN A 73 6.76 8.48 8.39
CA ASN A 73 5.84 9.60 8.55
C ASN A 73 5.37 10.15 7.20
N GLN A 74 6.27 10.23 6.21
CA GLN A 74 5.91 10.66 4.88
C GLN A 74 4.84 9.76 4.28
N HIS A 75 5.03 8.46 4.42
CA HIS A 75 4.13 7.50 3.80
C HIS A 75 2.83 7.32 4.55
N LEU A 76 2.84 7.56 5.86
CA LEU A 76 1.57 7.61 6.60
C LEU A 76 0.69 8.75 6.10
N GLU A 77 1.29 9.90 5.79
CA GLU A 77 0.53 11.02 5.24
C GLU A 77 -0.02 10.69 3.85
N LEU A 78 0.83 10.14 2.99
CA LEU A 78 0.40 9.77 1.65
C LEU A 78 -0.72 8.72 1.72
N ALA A 79 -0.56 7.76 2.61
CA ALA A 79 -1.56 6.70 2.77
C ALA A 79 -2.88 7.28 3.29
N ARG A 80 -2.80 8.22 4.26
CA ARG A 80 -4.03 8.82 4.79
C ARG A 80 -4.77 9.59 3.71
N GLU A 81 -4.05 10.39 2.92
CA GLU A 81 -4.67 11.15 1.84
C GLU A 81 -5.33 10.22 0.83
N ALA A 82 -4.61 9.17 0.42
CA ALA A 82 -5.17 8.22 -0.54
C ALA A 82 -6.36 7.47 0.06
N GLY A 83 -6.26 7.13 1.33
CA GLY A 83 -7.35 6.42 2.01
C GLY A 83 -8.62 7.23 2.12
N GLU A 84 -8.46 8.52 2.43
CA GLU A 84 -9.63 9.39 2.55
C GLU A 84 -10.32 9.61 1.21
N ALA A 85 -9.61 9.36 0.11
CA ALA A 85 -10.16 9.49 -1.23
C ALA A 85 -10.86 8.21 -1.71
N ILE A 86 -10.82 7.13 -0.94
CA ILE A 86 -11.51 5.91 -1.32
C ILE A 86 -13.01 6.18 -1.40
N ALA A 87 -13.63 5.80 -2.52
CA ALA A 87 -14.99 6.21 -2.80
C ALA A 87 -16.02 5.47 -1.93
N GLU A 88 -15.84 4.18 -1.74
CA GLU A 88 -16.83 3.38 -1.02
C GLU A 88 -16.56 3.46 0.48
N GLU A 89 -17.60 3.81 1.24
CA GLU A 89 -17.41 4.15 2.64
C GLU A 89 -16.88 2.98 3.47
N ASP A 90 -17.39 1.78 3.25
CA ASP A 90 -16.93 0.63 4.04
C ASP A 90 -15.48 0.32 3.73
N ASP A 91 -15.07 0.43 2.46
CA ASP A 91 -13.68 0.23 2.09
C ASP A 91 -12.79 1.30 2.71
N ARG A 92 -13.26 2.55 2.71
CA ARG A 92 -12.51 3.66 3.28
C ARG A 92 -12.30 3.44 4.78
N GLN A 93 -13.36 3.06 5.48
CA GLN A 93 -13.26 2.84 6.93
C GLN A 93 -12.35 1.66 7.25
N HIS A 94 -12.47 0.59 6.47
CA HIS A 94 -11.61 -0.57 6.65
C HIS A 94 -10.14 -0.17 6.48
N PHE A 95 -9.85 0.60 5.42
CA PHE A 95 -8.49 1.03 5.17
C PHE A 95 -7.94 1.88 6.31
N LEU A 96 -8.73 2.86 6.76
CA LEU A 96 -8.25 3.75 7.82
C LEU A 96 -8.02 3.00 9.13
N ASN A 97 -8.85 1.99 9.41
CA ASN A 97 -8.63 1.15 10.58
C ASN A 97 -7.33 0.37 10.48
N GLU A 98 -7.02 -0.15 9.28
CA GLU A 98 -5.76 -0.86 9.08
C GLU A 98 -4.56 0.07 9.20
N LEU A 99 -4.68 1.27 8.63
CA LEU A 99 -3.60 2.25 8.70
C LEU A 99 -3.26 2.58 10.15
N ALA A 100 -4.28 2.66 11.00
CA ALA A 100 -4.09 3.00 12.41
C ALA A 100 -3.28 1.95 13.16
N THR A 101 -3.12 0.74 12.63
CA THR A 101 -2.33 -0.29 13.31
C THR A 101 -0.82 -0.12 13.12
N ILE A 102 -0.38 0.76 12.23
CA ILE A 102 1.06 0.92 11.99
C ILE A 102 1.66 1.75 13.10
N ARG A 103 2.75 1.23 13.67
CA ARG A 103 3.46 1.90 14.77
C ARG A 103 4.90 2.18 14.40
#